data_dce2abdbe0d3561f3eea9f16e6432242
#
_entry.id   dce2abdbe0d3561f3eea9f16e6432242
#
_cell.length_a   1.000
_cell.length_b   1.000
_cell.length_c   1.000
_cell.angle_alpha   90.00
_cell.angle_beta   90.00
_cell.angle_gamma   90.00
#
_symmetry.space_group_name_H-M   'P 1'
#
loop_
_entity.id
_entity.type
_entity.pdbx_description
1 polymer ?
#
loop_
_entity_poly.entity_id
_entity_poly.type
_entity_poly.pdbx_seq_one_letter_code
_entity_poly.pdbx_strand_id
1 'polypeptide(L)'
;MSNDEKIYQKILKAIVEHQLPPGARLPEDRLSEAFGVSRTGIRKVLQRLALEHFVVIARNKGALVNHPSEEEALEVLDSRILIEPQLISSLQQHWSKEHSEYFRDLVEDEHQAEHQGDMATQIQATARFHYELAKIAGNSVLAAFVEQLCYRSSLVIAAYGTRSSVSCDCGDHAQLLDLLDQQETKKARQWMTHHLQDIKASIVLESQEEQNIDFHRLFAE
;
A
#
# COMPACT_ATOMS: atom_id res chain seq x y z
N MET A 1 -15.57 7.99 11.74
CA MET A 1 -14.32 8.38 11.05
C MET A 1 -14.06 9.85 11.32
N SER A 2 -12.86 10.23 11.77
CA SER A 2 -12.52 11.64 12.03
C SER A 2 -12.42 12.43 10.71
N ASN A 3 -12.46 13.77 10.78
CA ASN A 3 -12.29 14.58 9.57
C ASN A 3 -10.89 14.41 8.95
N ASP A 4 -9.85 14.32 9.81
CA ASP A 4 -8.46 14.08 9.37
C ASP A 4 -8.35 12.73 8.64
N GLU A 5 -9.05 11.69 9.09
CA GLU A 5 -9.08 10.38 8.43
C GLU A 5 -9.73 10.43 7.05
N LYS A 6 -10.85 11.14 6.92
CA LYS A 6 -11.52 11.31 5.62
C LYS A 6 -10.62 12.04 4.62
N ILE A 7 -9.93 13.09 5.05
CA ILE A 7 -8.99 13.85 4.21
C ILE A 7 -7.81 12.96 3.80
N TYR A 8 -7.24 12.21 4.76
CA TYR A 8 -6.17 11.27 4.50
C TYR A 8 -6.57 10.26 3.41
N GLN A 9 -7.73 9.62 3.54
CA GLN A 9 -8.22 8.64 2.57
C GLN A 9 -8.46 9.27 1.18
N LYS A 10 -9.05 10.47 1.10
CA LYS A 10 -9.25 11.16 -0.18
C LYS A 10 -7.93 11.50 -0.87
N ILE A 11 -6.92 12.00 -0.13
CA ILE A 11 -5.61 12.32 -0.72
C ILE A 11 -4.89 11.03 -1.13
N LEU A 12 -4.89 10.01 -0.30
CA LEU A 12 -4.27 8.72 -0.62
C LEU A 12 -4.90 8.09 -1.87
N LYS A 13 -6.22 8.07 -1.95
CA LYS A 13 -6.95 7.61 -3.13
C LYS A 13 -6.52 8.38 -4.38
N ALA A 14 -6.47 9.71 -4.31
CA ALA A 14 -6.06 10.54 -5.43
C ALA A 14 -4.60 10.29 -5.87
N ILE A 15 -3.69 9.96 -4.93
CA ILE A 15 -2.31 9.56 -5.25
C ILE A 15 -2.30 8.20 -5.97
N VAL A 16 -2.98 7.21 -5.41
CA VAL A 16 -2.98 5.84 -5.94
C VAL A 16 -3.66 5.75 -7.31
N GLU A 17 -4.72 6.54 -7.53
CA GLU A 17 -5.42 6.63 -8.82
C GLU A 17 -4.76 7.59 -9.83
N HIS A 18 -3.55 8.07 -9.55
CA HIS A 18 -2.80 9.03 -10.39
C HIS A 18 -3.50 10.37 -10.68
N GLN A 19 -4.54 10.73 -9.91
CA GLN A 19 -5.15 12.07 -9.96
C GLN A 19 -4.19 13.12 -9.35
N LEU A 20 -3.34 12.66 -8.41
CA LEU A 20 -2.16 13.37 -7.89
C LEU A 20 -0.92 12.57 -8.30
N PRO A 21 -0.33 12.83 -9.47
CA PRO A 21 0.78 12.04 -9.98
C PRO A 21 2.05 12.17 -9.12
N PRO A 22 3.01 11.23 -9.23
CA PRO A 22 4.30 11.32 -8.58
C PRO A 22 4.98 12.68 -8.85
N GLY A 23 5.60 13.28 -7.82
CA GLY A 23 6.21 14.61 -7.90
C GLY A 23 5.24 15.79 -7.80
N ALA A 24 3.93 15.57 -7.84
CA ALA A 24 2.94 16.63 -7.73
C ALA A 24 3.08 17.40 -6.41
N ARG A 25 3.00 18.74 -6.48
CA ARG A 25 3.00 19.58 -5.28
C ARG A 25 1.65 19.53 -4.56
N LEU A 26 1.70 19.45 -3.23
CA LEU A 26 0.55 19.42 -2.33
C LEU A 26 0.52 20.70 -1.46
N PRO A 27 0.10 21.87 -2.00
CA PRO A 27 0.13 23.13 -1.29
C PRO A 27 -0.89 23.14 -0.14
N GLU A 28 -0.42 23.37 1.10
CA GLU A 28 -1.26 23.36 2.32
C GLU A 28 -2.44 24.34 2.22
N ASP A 29 -2.26 25.50 1.58
CA ASP A 29 -3.30 26.52 1.41
C ASP A 29 -4.42 26.04 0.48
N ARG A 30 -4.08 25.52 -0.70
CA ARG A 30 -5.08 25.00 -1.65
C ARG A 30 -5.83 23.79 -1.13
N LEU A 31 -5.13 22.87 -0.45
CA LEU A 31 -5.77 21.73 0.21
C LEU A 31 -6.68 22.20 1.37
N SER A 32 -6.24 23.21 2.15
CA SER A 32 -7.04 23.81 3.19
C SER A 32 -8.35 24.41 2.66
N GLU A 33 -8.30 25.11 1.54
CA GLU A 33 -9.46 25.65 0.84
C GLU A 33 -10.38 24.52 0.31
N ALA A 34 -9.82 23.55 -0.43
CA ALA A 34 -10.57 22.46 -1.05
C ALA A 34 -11.31 21.58 -0.02
N PHE A 35 -10.70 21.33 1.14
CA PHE A 35 -11.30 20.52 2.21
C PHE A 35 -12.07 21.34 3.27
N GLY A 36 -12.03 22.66 3.22
CA GLY A 36 -12.70 23.53 4.20
C GLY A 36 -12.15 23.39 5.63
N VAL A 37 -10.84 23.11 5.77
CA VAL A 37 -10.18 22.89 7.08
C VAL A 37 -8.96 23.81 7.26
N SER A 38 -8.44 23.88 8.48
CA SER A 38 -7.24 24.69 8.75
C SER A 38 -5.98 24.10 8.11
N ARG A 39 -4.99 24.96 7.76
CA ARG A 39 -3.66 24.52 7.31
C ARG A 39 -2.97 23.58 8.28
N THR A 40 -3.19 23.76 9.59
CA THR A 40 -2.66 22.85 10.62
C THR A 40 -3.26 21.46 10.51
N GLY A 41 -4.55 21.32 10.19
CA GLY A 41 -5.21 20.02 9.93
C GLY A 41 -4.60 19.34 8.71
N ILE A 42 -4.47 20.09 7.59
CA ILE A 42 -3.82 19.55 6.37
C ILE A 42 -2.38 19.11 6.65
N ARG A 43 -1.60 19.93 7.38
CA ARG A 43 -0.21 19.58 7.73
C ARG A 43 -0.10 18.26 8.48
N LYS A 44 -1.01 17.97 9.42
CA LYS A 44 -1.05 16.69 10.14
C LYS A 44 -1.27 15.52 9.19
N VAL A 45 -2.21 15.67 8.27
CA VAL A 45 -2.49 14.63 7.26
C VAL A 45 -1.28 14.41 6.35
N LEU A 46 -0.66 15.49 5.85
CA LEU A 46 0.54 15.39 5.00
C LEU A 46 1.72 14.79 5.75
N GLN A 47 1.89 15.09 7.05
CA GLN A 47 2.92 14.46 7.88
C GLN A 47 2.68 12.96 8.04
N ARG A 48 1.43 12.52 8.21
CA ARG A 48 1.09 11.10 8.26
C ARG A 48 1.41 10.40 6.93
N LEU A 49 1.00 10.98 5.80
CA LEU A 49 1.33 10.46 4.47
C LEU A 49 2.86 10.43 4.23
N ALA A 50 3.61 11.36 4.83
CA ALA A 50 5.07 11.36 4.74
C ALA A 50 5.72 10.25 5.58
N LEU A 51 5.16 9.91 6.75
CA LEU A 51 5.62 8.75 7.54
C LEU A 51 5.37 7.41 6.82
N GLU A 52 4.33 7.36 6.01
CA GLU A 52 3.96 6.20 5.19
C GLU A 52 4.60 6.26 3.79
N HIS A 53 5.51 7.20 3.54
CA HIS A 53 6.26 7.39 2.29
C HIS A 53 5.44 7.77 1.04
N PHE A 54 4.15 8.07 1.16
CA PHE A 54 3.34 8.57 0.04
C PHE A 54 3.65 10.02 -0.34
N VAL A 55 4.18 10.78 0.61
CA VAL A 55 4.52 12.21 0.46
C VAL A 55 5.94 12.48 0.95
N VAL A 56 6.63 13.40 0.31
CA VAL A 56 7.92 13.92 0.76
C VAL A 56 7.74 15.37 1.19
N ILE A 57 8.17 15.72 2.41
CA ILE A 57 8.21 17.09 2.89
C ILE A 57 9.59 17.66 2.59
N ALA A 58 9.70 18.43 1.50
CA ALA A 58 10.95 19.00 1.05
C ALA A 58 11.16 20.41 1.64
N ARG A 59 12.37 20.71 2.12
CA ARG A 59 12.74 22.04 2.63
C ARG A 59 12.52 23.10 1.55
N ASN A 60 11.75 24.15 1.87
CA ASN A 60 11.40 25.27 0.99
C ASN A 60 10.51 24.92 -0.24
N LYS A 61 10.09 23.66 -0.42
CA LYS A 61 9.20 23.25 -1.52
C LYS A 61 7.83 22.79 -1.03
N GLY A 62 7.65 22.60 0.30
CA GLY A 62 6.43 22.05 0.88
C GLY A 62 6.32 20.53 0.71
N ALA A 63 5.11 20.04 0.67
CA ALA A 63 4.82 18.61 0.47
C ALA A 63 4.69 18.30 -1.02
N LEU A 64 5.22 17.15 -1.41
CA LEU A 64 5.18 16.61 -2.77
C LEU A 64 4.72 15.15 -2.70
N VAL A 65 3.95 14.68 -3.68
CA VAL A 65 3.73 13.24 -3.85
C VAL A 65 5.09 12.59 -4.06
N ASN A 66 5.38 11.54 -3.32
CA ASN A 66 6.65 10.83 -3.48
C ASN A 66 6.71 10.16 -4.85
N HIS A 67 7.91 10.08 -5.40
CA HIS A 67 8.18 9.39 -6.65
C HIS A 67 9.35 8.44 -6.41
N PRO A 68 9.08 7.16 -6.13
CA PRO A 68 10.17 6.19 -6.01
C PRO A 68 10.92 6.13 -7.34
N SER A 69 12.26 6.09 -7.27
CA SER A 69 13.05 5.81 -8.47
C SER A 69 12.85 4.35 -8.91
N GLU A 70 13.19 4.04 -10.16
CA GLU A 70 13.14 2.67 -10.68
C GLU A 70 14.00 1.72 -9.81
N GLU A 71 15.20 2.18 -9.41
CA GLU A 71 16.08 1.44 -8.51
C GLU A 71 15.42 1.21 -7.15
N GLU A 72 14.86 2.24 -6.53
CA GLU A 72 14.13 2.13 -5.26
C GLU A 72 12.93 1.18 -5.37
N ALA A 73 12.20 1.21 -6.49
CA ALA A 73 11.07 0.33 -6.74
C ALA A 73 11.49 -1.15 -6.71
N LEU A 74 12.57 -1.48 -7.40
CA LEU A 74 13.12 -2.85 -7.39
C LEU A 74 13.65 -3.25 -6.02
N GLU A 75 14.40 -2.38 -5.33
CA GLU A 75 14.95 -2.64 -3.99
C GLU A 75 13.85 -2.89 -2.95
N VAL A 76 12.74 -2.14 -3.00
CA VAL A 76 11.60 -2.33 -2.09
C VAL A 76 11.00 -3.72 -2.29
N LEU A 77 10.74 -4.13 -3.52
CA LEU A 77 10.15 -5.44 -3.83
C LEU A 77 11.12 -6.58 -3.51
N ASP A 78 12.41 -6.43 -3.80
CA ASP A 78 13.44 -7.41 -3.43
C ASP A 78 13.55 -7.58 -1.91
N SER A 79 13.43 -6.49 -1.15
CA SER A 79 13.42 -6.54 0.31
C SER A 79 12.21 -7.33 0.84
N ARG A 80 11.02 -7.16 0.24
CA ARG A 80 9.83 -7.94 0.58
C ARG A 80 10.03 -9.42 0.28
N ILE A 81 10.52 -9.77 -0.91
CA ILE A 81 10.83 -11.16 -1.32
C ILE A 81 11.85 -11.81 -0.37
N LEU A 82 12.80 -11.04 0.14
CA LEU A 82 13.81 -11.55 1.08
C LEU A 82 13.22 -11.80 2.48
N ILE A 83 12.33 -10.95 2.96
CA ILE A 83 11.90 -10.95 4.38
C ILE A 83 10.59 -11.74 4.58
N GLU A 84 9.55 -11.46 3.81
CA GLU A 84 8.20 -11.97 4.10
C GLU A 84 8.09 -13.49 4.06
N PRO A 85 8.68 -14.21 3.07
CA PRO A 85 8.64 -15.66 3.06
C PRO A 85 9.32 -16.30 4.28
N GLN A 86 10.32 -15.63 4.88
CA GLN A 86 11.02 -16.14 6.06
C GLN A 86 10.15 -16.07 7.32
N LEU A 87 9.19 -15.13 7.39
CA LEU A 87 8.28 -14.97 8.50
C LEU A 87 7.24 -16.09 8.58
N ILE A 88 6.94 -16.78 7.47
CA ILE A 88 5.91 -17.81 7.40
C ILE A 88 6.11 -18.92 8.46
N SER A 89 7.35 -19.33 8.71
CA SER A 89 7.63 -20.38 9.70
C SER A 89 7.31 -19.94 11.14
N SER A 90 7.60 -18.69 11.49
CA SER A 90 7.26 -18.12 12.80
C SER A 90 5.77 -17.82 12.91
N LEU A 91 5.17 -17.30 11.84
CA LEU A 91 3.74 -17.06 11.73
C LEU A 91 2.93 -18.35 11.96
N GLN A 92 3.31 -19.46 11.33
CA GLN A 92 2.63 -20.75 11.49
C GLN A 92 2.57 -21.21 12.94
N GLN A 93 3.57 -20.91 13.78
CA GLN A 93 3.58 -21.27 15.19
C GLN A 93 2.53 -20.52 16.03
N HIS A 94 2.08 -19.37 15.55
CA HIS A 94 1.09 -18.52 16.22
C HIS A 94 -0.26 -18.52 15.47
N TRP A 95 -0.37 -19.23 14.34
CA TRP A 95 -1.57 -19.26 13.52
C TRP A 95 -2.72 -19.92 14.28
N SER A 96 -3.89 -19.31 14.28
CA SER A 96 -5.10 -19.81 14.93
C SER A 96 -6.32 -19.68 14.01
N LYS A 97 -7.42 -20.29 14.41
CA LYS A 97 -8.68 -20.19 13.68
C LYS A 97 -9.20 -18.75 13.65
N GLU A 98 -9.03 -17.99 14.74
CA GLU A 98 -9.43 -16.57 14.77
C GLU A 98 -8.60 -15.74 13.79
N HIS A 99 -7.30 -16.05 13.62
CA HIS A 99 -6.48 -15.41 12.61
C HIS A 99 -7.01 -15.75 11.20
N SER A 100 -7.31 -17.02 10.92
CA SER A 100 -7.86 -17.44 9.63
C SER A 100 -9.15 -16.69 9.30
N GLU A 101 -10.10 -16.62 10.24
CA GLU A 101 -11.37 -15.90 10.05
C GLU A 101 -11.12 -14.41 9.76
N TYR A 102 -10.28 -13.73 10.55
CA TYR A 102 -9.94 -12.32 10.35
C TYR A 102 -9.30 -12.04 8.98
N PHE A 103 -8.37 -12.90 8.53
CA PHE A 103 -7.71 -12.70 7.24
C PHE A 103 -8.61 -13.04 6.06
N ARG A 104 -9.57 -13.96 6.21
CA ARG A 104 -10.58 -14.21 5.17
C ARG A 104 -11.49 -13.01 4.96
N ASP A 105 -11.83 -12.27 6.03
CA ASP A 105 -12.55 -11.01 5.91
C ASP A 105 -11.73 -9.95 5.14
N LEU A 106 -10.40 -9.86 5.38
CA LEU A 106 -9.52 -8.96 4.62
C LEU A 106 -9.42 -9.33 3.13
N VAL A 107 -9.39 -10.62 2.81
CA VAL A 107 -9.40 -11.09 1.41
C VAL A 107 -10.73 -10.79 0.74
N GLU A 108 -11.85 -10.92 1.45
CA GLU A 108 -13.15 -10.53 0.92
C GLU A 108 -13.23 -9.02 0.63
N ASP A 109 -12.69 -8.17 1.52
CA ASP A 109 -12.58 -6.73 1.28
C ASP A 109 -11.74 -6.42 0.03
N GLU A 110 -10.64 -7.15 -0.18
CA GLU A 110 -9.78 -7.04 -1.36
C GLU A 110 -10.53 -7.42 -2.65
N HIS A 111 -11.23 -8.55 -2.67
CA HIS A 111 -12.03 -9.00 -3.80
C HIS A 111 -13.18 -8.02 -4.12
N GLN A 112 -13.83 -7.46 -3.10
CA GLN A 112 -14.87 -6.45 -3.30
C GLN A 112 -14.31 -5.19 -3.94
N ALA A 113 -13.13 -4.72 -3.51
CA ALA A 113 -12.46 -3.57 -4.10
C ALA A 113 -12.07 -3.85 -5.58
N GLU A 114 -11.57 -5.04 -5.89
CA GLU A 114 -11.26 -5.47 -7.26
C GLU A 114 -12.51 -5.46 -8.15
N HIS A 115 -13.61 -6.07 -7.70
CA HIS A 115 -14.87 -6.09 -8.45
C HIS A 115 -15.46 -4.70 -8.69
N GLN A 116 -15.24 -3.76 -7.77
CA GLN A 116 -15.68 -2.36 -7.91
C GLN A 116 -14.72 -1.53 -8.77
N GLY A 117 -13.54 -2.05 -9.12
CA GLY A 117 -12.48 -1.32 -9.81
C GLY A 117 -11.84 -0.21 -8.95
N ASP A 118 -11.98 -0.29 -7.61
CA ASP A 118 -11.38 0.65 -6.66
C ASP A 118 -9.93 0.23 -6.36
N MET A 119 -9.03 0.58 -7.28
CA MET A 119 -7.60 0.26 -7.18
C MET A 119 -6.97 0.79 -5.89
N ALA A 120 -7.39 1.96 -5.40
CA ALA A 120 -6.84 2.53 -4.18
C ALA A 120 -7.17 1.67 -2.96
N THR A 121 -8.43 1.26 -2.82
CA THR A 121 -8.85 0.38 -1.74
C THR A 121 -8.21 -1.00 -1.87
N GLN A 122 -8.08 -1.53 -3.07
CA GLN A 122 -7.41 -2.81 -3.33
C GLN A 122 -5.94 -2.79 -2.91
N ILE A 123 -5.15 -1.78 -3.32
CA ILE A 123 -3.74 -1.63 -2.91
C ILE A 123 -3.61 -1.53 -1.37
N GLN A 124 -4.53 -0.81 -0.72
CA GLN A 124 -4.52 -0.70 0.75
C GLN A 124 -4.86 -2.03 1.43
N ALA A 125 -5.86 -2.76 0.92
CA ALA A 125 -6.26 -4.06 1.47
C ALA A 125 -5.12 -5.07 1.34
N THR A 126 -4.50 -5.18 0.16
CA THR A 126 -3.32 -6.01 -0.10
C THR A 126 -2.17 -5.66 0.85
N ALA A 127 -1.82 -4.38 0.97
CA ALA A 127 -0.75 -3.96 1.89
C ALA A 127 -1.07 -4.33 3.35
N ARG A 128 -2.33 -4.12 3.76
CA ARG A 128 -2.82 -4.47 5.10
C ARG A 128 -2.70 -5.97 5.36
N PHE A 129 -3.09 -6.80 4.41
CA PHE A 129 -2.95 -8.25 4.51
C PHE A 129 -1.51 -8.65 4.87
N HIS A 130 -0.53 -8.18 4.12
CA HIS A 130 0.89 -8.53 4.32
C HIS A 130 1.44 -8.06 5.66
N TYR A 131 1.24 -6.79 6.06
CA TYR A 131 1.80 -6.31 7.30
C TYR A 131 1.08 -6.85 8.55
N GLU A 132 -0.22 -7.13 8.49
CA GLU A 132 -0.93 -7.81 9.58
C GLU A 132 -0.43 -9.26 9.74
N LEU A 133 -0.17 -9.98 8.65
CA LEU A 133 0.49 -11.30 8.71
C LEU A 133 1.86 -11.22 9.42
N ALA A 134 2.66 -10.23 9.09
CA ALA A 134 3.98 -10.05 9.72
C ALA A 134 3.88 -9.81 11.24
N LYS A 135 2.81 -9.18 11.73
CA LYS A 135 2.58 -8.97 13.18
C LYS A 135 2.38 -10.29 13.94
N ILE A 136 1.74 -11.29 13.30
CA ILE A 136 1.52 -12.61 13.92
C ILE A 136 2.83 -13.38 14.10
N ALA A 137 3.86 -13.12 13.28
CA ALA A 137 5.15 -13.81 13.37
C ALA A 137 5.92 -13.58 14.69
N GLY A 138 5.42 -12.72 15.58
CA GLY A 138 5.94 -12.55 16.95
C GLY A 138 7.20 -11.71 17.05
N ASN A 139 7.66 -11.07 15.96
CA ASN A 139 8.80 -10.14 15.96
C ASN A 139 8.33 -8.74 15.58
N SER A 140 8.06 -7.90 16.57
CA SER A 140 7.53 -6.54 16.37
C SER A 140 8.46 -5.63 15.57
N VAL A 141 9.78 -5.84 15.64
CA VAL A 141 10.77 -5.06 14.87
C VAL A 141 10.66 -5.41 13.39
N LEU A 142 10.66 -6.70 13.05
CA LEU A 142 10.48 -7.14 11.65
C LEU A 142 9.10 -6.75 11.12
N ALA A 143 8.04 -6.86 11.93
CA ALA A 143 6.70 -6.43 11.54
C ALA A 143 6.65 -4.94 11.17
N ALA A 144 7.33 -4.07 11.93
CA ALA A 144 7.44 -2.64 11.60
C ALA A 144 8.20 -2.39 10.29
N PHE A 145 9.26 -3.14 10.00
CA PHE A 145 9.96 -3.05 8.73
C PHE A 145 9.09 -3.52 7.55
N VAL A 146 8.38 -4.63 7.71
CA VAL A 146 7.44 -5.13 6.67
C VAL A 146 6.33 -4.12 6.43
N GLU A 147 5.76 -3.53 7.47
CA GLU A 147 4.73 -2.48 7.34
C GLU A 147 5.24 -1.29 6.51
N GLN A 148 6.46 -0.79 6.77
CA GLN A 148 7.07 0.26 5.97
C GLN A 148 7.31 -0.17 4.51
N LEU A 149 7.78 -1.39 4.29
CA LEU A 149 7.99 -1.93 2.95
C LEU A 149 6.66 -2.08 2.19
N CYS A 150 5.58 -2.49 2.85
CA CYS A 150 4.25 -2.57 2.26
C CYS A 150 3.74 -1.19 1.82
N TYR A 151 3.88 -0.14 2.64
CA TYR A 151 3.50 1.22 2.25
C TYR A 151 4.33 1.73 1.06
N ARG A 152 5.65 1.52 1.07
CA ARG A 152 6.52 1.89 -0.07
C ARG A 152 6.16 1.10 -1.33
N SER A 153 5.89 -0.20 -1.20
CA SER A 153 5.43 -1.06 -2.28
C SER A 153 4.08 -0.59 -2.86
N SER A 154 3.14 -0.14 -2.02
CA SER A 154 1.88 0.45 -2.48
C SER A 154 2.11 1.66 -3.39
N LEU A 155 3.08 2.52 -3.06
CA LEU A 155 3.44 3.64 -3.91
C LEU A 155 4.14 3.20 -5.20
N VAL A 156 5.02 2.18 -5.13
CA VAL A 156 5.64 1.56 -6.31
C VAL A 156 4.58 1.02 -7.26
N ILE A 157 3.60 0.28 -6.74
CA ILE A 157 2.49 -0.26 -7.52
C ILE A 157 1.64 0.89 -8.10
N ALA A 158 1.39 1.95 -7.33
CA ALA A 158 0.68 3.12 -7.83
C ALA A 158 1.45 3.85 -8.94
N ALA A 159 2.79 3.91 -8.88
CA ALA A 159 3.61 4.62 -9.87
C ALA A 159 3.92 3.78 -11.12
N TYR A 160 4.17 2.49 -10.97
CA TYR A 160 4.71 1.60 -12.00
C TYR A 160 3.88 0.35 -12.24
N GLY A 161 2.84 0.11 -11.42
CA GLY A 161 2.02 -1.08 -11.49
C GLY A 161 1.05 -1.05 -12.66
N THR A 162 0.65 -2.25 -13.07
CA THR A 162 -0.47 -2.50 -13.97
C THR A 162 -1.66 -3.02 -13.16
N ARG A 163 -2.81 -3.23 -13.80
CA ARG A 163 -3.94 -3.89 -13.11
C ARG A 163 -3.56 -5.27 -12.57
N SER A 164 -2.68 -6.00 -13.27
CA SER A 164 -2.21 -7.30 -12.83
C SER A 164 -1.34 -7.25 -11.56
N SER A 165 -0.74 -6.09 -11.24
CA SER A 165 0.09 -5.94 -10.02
C SER A 165 -0.69 -6.03 -8.70
N VAL A 166 -2.01 -5.87 -8.76
CA VAL A 166 -2.91 -5.91 -7.60
C VAL A 166 -4.08 -6.88 -7.78
N SER A 167 -4.22 -7.51 -8.95
CA SER A 167 -5.28 -8.49 -9.21
C SER A 167 -4.91 -9.87 -8.66
N CYS A 168 -5.92 -10.74 -8.57
CA CYS A 168 -5.71 -12.17 -8.26
C CYS A 168 -4.77 -12.89 -9.25
N ASP A 169 -4.38 -12.24 -10.36
CA ASP A 169 -3.39 -12.78 -11.30
C ASP A 169 -2.01 -13.01 -10.66
N CYS A 170 -1.64 -12.21 -9.64
CA CYS A 170 -0.42 -12.40 -8.85
C CYS A 170 -0.55 -13.44 -7.73
N GLY A 171 -1.70 -14.11 -7.63
CA GLY A 171 -2.02 -15.13 -6.63
C GLY A 171 -3.08 -14.65 -5.64
N ASP A 172 -4.14 -15.44 -5.51
CA ASP A 172 -5.22 -15.19 -4.54
C ASP A 172 -4.72 -15.46 -3.11
N HIS A 173 -4.78 -14.46 -2.24
CA HIS A 173 -4.39 -14.55 -0.84
C HIS A 173 -5.16 -15.65 -0.08
N ALA A 174 -6.37 -16.00 -0.50
CA ALA A 174 -7.13 -17.14 0.05
C ALA A 174 -6.34 -18.46 -0.03
N GLN A 175 -5.55 -18.67 -1.09
CA GLN A 175 -4.70 -19.86 -1.23
C GLN A 175 -3.62 -19.92 -0.14
N LEU A 176 -3.03 -18.78 0.22
CA LEU A 176 -2.08 -18.72 1.33
C LEU A 176 -2.74 -19.10 2.64
N LEU A 177 -3.96 -18.58 2.90
CA LEU A 177 -4.71 -18.92 4.12
C LEU A 177 -5.02 -20.43 4.18
N ASP A 178 -5.42 -21.04 3.08
CA ASP A 178 -5.66 -22.49 3.01
C ASP A 178 -4.40 -23.29 3.33
N LEU A 179 -3.23 -22.87 2.85
CA LEU A 179 -1.96 -23.51 3.15
C LEU A 179 -1.57 -23.36 4.64
N LEU A 180 -1.85 -22.20 5.24
CA LEU A 180 -1.62 -21.97 6.67
C LEU A 180 -2.56 -22.79 7.55
N ASP A 181 -3.84 -22.88 7.20
CA ASP A 181 -4.84 -23.70 7.90
C ASP A 181 -4.49 -25.20 7.84
N GLN A 182 -3.91 -25.66 6.71
CA GLN A 182 -3.44 -27.03 6.52
C GLN A 182 -2.06 -27.29 7.11
N GLN A 183 -1.42 -26.30 7.72
CA GLN A 183 -0.06 -26.36 8.27
C GLN A 183 1.02 -26.72 7.23
N GLU A 184 0.76 -26.40 5.96
CA GLU A 184 1.66 -26.64 4.83
C GLU A 184 2.75 -25.54 4.72
N THR A 185 3.49 -25.30 5.80
CA THR A 185 4.46 -24.19 5.96
C THR A 185 5.43 -24.03 4.79
N LYS A 186 5.91 -25.15 4.22
CA LYS A 186 6.85 -25.09 3.07
C LYS A 186 6.17 -24.56 1.81
N LYS A 187 4.94 -24.99 1.55
CA LYS A 187 4.16 -24.54 0.40
C LYS A 187 3.72 -23.09 0.58
N ALA A 188 3.28 -22.70 1.78
CA ALA A 188 2.94 -21.32 2.11
C ALA A 188 4.13 -20.36 1.89
N ARG A 189 5.33 -20.77 2.29
CA ARG A 189 6.57 -20.01 2.02
C ARG A 189 6.87 -19.88 0.53
N GLN A 190 6.73 -20.96 -0.23
CA GLN A 190 6.92 -20.93 -1.68
C GLN A 190 5.88 -20.06 -2.36
N TRP A 191 4.62 -20.16 -1.96
CA TRP A 191 3.54 -19.32 -2.44
C TRP A 191 3.88 -17.83 -2.23
N MET A 192 4.23 -17.42 -1.02
CA MET A 192 4.61 -16.04 -0.70
C MET A 192 5.78 -15.54 -1.56
N THR A 193 6.78 -16.41 -1.81
CA THR A 193 7.91 -16.06 -2.67
C THR A 193 7.46 -15.80 -4.10
N HIS A 194 6.66 -16.70 -4.70
CA HIS A 194 6.18 -16.57 -6.06
C HIS A 194 5.26 -15.36 -6.22
N HIS A 195 4.30 -15.19 -5.30
CA HIS A 195 3.39 -14.05 -5.28
C HIS A 195 4.14 -12.69 -5.33
N LEU A 196 5.14 -12.50 -4.49
CA LEU A 196 5.94 -11.27 -4.49
C LEU A 196 6.83 -11.13 -5.74
N GLN A 197 7.31 -12.24 -6.32
CA GLN A 197 8.03 -12.24 -7.60
C GLN A 197 7.11 -11.86 -8.76
N ASP A 198 5.87 -12.34 -8.77
CA ASP A 198 4.88 -12.02 -9.79
C ASP A 198 4.48 -10.53 -9.71
N ILE A 199 4.30 -9.98 -8.50
CA ILE A 199 4.12 -8.53 -8.31
C ILE A 199 5.32 -7.77 -8.90
N LYS A 200 6.56 -8.18 -8.59
CA LYS A 200 7.77 -7.53 -9.13
C LYS A 200 7.82 -7.62 -10.65
N ALA A 201 7.45 -8.73 -11.24
CA ALA A 201 7.45 -8.94 -12.69
C ALA A 201 6.35 -8.13 -13.41
N SER A 202 5.29 -7.73 -12.71
CA SER A 202 4.16 -7.00 -13.26
C SER A 202 4.36 -5.48 -13.33
N ILE A 203 5.41 -4.92 -12.71
CA ILE A 203 5.70 -3.49 -12.76
C ILE A 203 6.37 -3.10 -14.09
N VAL A 204 5.95 -1.94 -14.63
CA VAL A 204 6.48 -1.39 -15.89
C VAL A 204 7.18 -0.07 -15.58
N LEU A 205 8.51 -0.07 -15.72
CA LEU A 205 9.35 1.08 -15.42
C LEU A 205 9.40 2.04 -16.63
N GLU A 206 8.36 2.86 -16.80
CA GLU A 206 8.31 3.95 -17.78
C GLU A 206 7.81 5.23 -17.10
N SER A 207 8.48 6.36 -17.34
CA SER A 207 8.16 7.65 -16.72
C SER A 207 6.93 8.33 -17.35
N GLN A 208 6.05 8.91 -16.52
CA GLN A 208 4.89 9.72 -16.95
C GLN A 208 5.20 11.22 -16.90
N GLU A 209 4.54 12.01 -17.77
CA GLU A 209 4.69 13.47 -17.91
C GLU A 209 3.95 14.27 -16.80
N GLU A 210 4.46 15.47 -16.46
CA GLU A 210 3.86 16.39 -15.47
C GLU A 210 2.48 16.93 -15.90
N GLN A 211 1.48 16.84 -15.00
CA GLN A 211 0.13 17.39 -15.23
C GLN A 211 -0.19 18.56 -14.28
N ASN A 212 -0.99 19.53 -14.76
CA ASN A 212 -1.47 20.65 -13.94
C ASN A 212 -2.75 20.24 -13.20
N ILE A 213 -2.71 20.24 -11.85
CA ILE A 213 -3.77 19.70 -10.99
C ILE A 213 -4.67 20.81 -10.47
N ASP A 214 -5.99 20.69 -10.71
CA ASP A 214 -7.02 21.52 -10.09
C ASP A 214 -7.57 20.83 -8.82
N PHE A 215 -7.07 21.23 -7.65
CA PHE A 215 -7.44 20.66 -6.35
C PHE A 215 -8.92 20.87 -6.01
N HIS A 216 -9.54 22.01 -6.45
CA HIS A 216 -10.95 22.24 -6.19
C HIS A 216 -11.84 21.25 -6.94
N ARG A 217 -11.51 21.01 -8.23
CA ARG A 217 -12.24 20.05 -9.05
C ARG A 217 -12.03 18.60 -8.58
N LEU A 218 -10.79 18.29 -8.18
CA LEU A 218 -10.39 16.94 -7.74
C LEU A 218 -11.09 16.50 -6.45
N PHE A 219 -11.32 17.44 -5.51
CA PHE A 219 -11.89 17.15 -4.19
C PHE A 219 -13.31 17.73 -3.99
N ALA A 220 -13.96 18.23 -5.04
CA ALA A 220 -15.39 18.60 -5.00
C ALA A 220 -16.26 17.39 -4.65
N GLU A 221 -17.25 17.60 -3.76
CA GLU A 221 -18.24 16.57 -3.36
C GLU A 221 -19.27 16.32 -4.46
#